data_4c05f4009fadf72b5b9274b1a13e3eaf
#
_entry.id   4c05f4009fadf72b5b9274b1a13e3eaf
#
_cell.length_a   1.000
_cell.length_b   1.000
_cell.length_c   1.000
_cell.angle_alpha   90.00
_cell.angle_beta   90.00
_cell.angle_gamma   90.00
#
_symmetry.space_group_name_H-M   'P 1'
#
loop_
_entity.id
_entity.type
_entity.pdbx_description
1 polymer ?
#
loop_
_entity_poly.entity_id
_entity_poly.type
_entity_poly.pdbx_seq_one_letter_code
_entity_poly.pdbx_strand_id
1 'polypeptide(L)'
;MGTLYINQDDAFIGKVDERIVVKCNNKTLQEVPLIHLEAIVILGRATVSPAAIAELLKHKISLTFISEIGEYLGTLEPELTKNIFVRDAQWKAAGETPQAIHAVRGFIRGKLKNYRYSLYKTQGHYSELNLQPAMTIIQNVVNKLNKVDNINSLRGLEGAGSAAYFGVFNQLIRAEGFVFKPRHRPAIDSVNSLMNFGYTLLRRDVQSAINIVGFDPYLGYLHVQRYGRVGLAFDLMEEFRALVVDSVILNAINNRILTPNDFTVEPLSNVVRLSEGGRKEFLKLYEKKKQSEFKHPVVGRKCTYREAFEIQARLLAKYLMGEIDQYPPLVLK
;
A
#
# COMPACT_ATOMS: atom_id res chain seq x y z
N MET A 1 11.69 10.59 -10.88
CA MET A 1 11.96 9.15 -10.70
C MET A 1 10.63 8.41 -10.55
N GLY A 2 10.48 7.21 -11.08
CA GLY A 2 9.19 6.50 -11.09
C GLY A 2 9.31 4.99 -11.10
N THR A 3 8.16 4.32 -10.95
CA THR A 3 8.05 2.87 -11.10
C THR A 3 7.66 2.54 -12.55
N LEU A 4 8.41 1.65 -13.18
CA LEU A 4 8.06 1.10 -14.49
C LEU A 4 7.19 -0.15 -14.29
N TYR A 5 5.95 -0.10 -14.79
CA TYR A 5 5.05 -1.26 -14.79
C TYR A 5 5.07 -1.95 -16.14
N ILE A 6 5.35 -3.24 -16.13
CA ILE A 6 5.32 -4.10 -17.30
C ILE A 6 4.06 -4.97 -17.19
N ASN A 7 3.05 -4.62 -17.97
CA ASN A 7 1.75 -5.33 -18.00
C ASN A 7 1.54 -6.07 -19.35
N GLN A 8 2.59 -6.12 -20.17
CA GLN A 8 2.55 -6.80 -21.46
C GLN A 8 3.11 -8.21 -21.29
N ASP A 9 2.29 -9.22 -21.59
CA ASP A 9 2.75 -10.61 -21.61
C ASP A 9 3.81 -10.83 -22.69
N ASP A 10 4.71 -11.79 -22.41
CA ASP A 10 5.86 -12.16 -23.23
C ASP A 10 6.81 -10.99 -23.56
N ALA A 11 6.77 -9.93 -22.71
CA ALA A 11 7.72 -8.84 -22.82
C ALA A 11 9.14 -9.31 -22.46
N PHE A 12 10.13 -8.76 -23.18
CA PHE A 12 11.55 -8.91 -22.87
C PHE A 12 12.11 -7.60 -22.34
N ILE A 13 12.73 -7.67 -21.16
CA ILE A 13 13.36 -6.54 -20.47
C ILE A 13 14.87 -6.69 -20.59
N GLY A 14 15.46 -5.81 -21.36
CA GLY A 14 16.89 -5.78 -21.60
C GLY A 14 17.53 -4.46 -21.14
N LYS A 15 18.87 -4.41 -21.23
CA LYS A 15 19.68 -3.22 -21.03
C LYS A 15 20.31 -2.79 -22.34
N VAL A 16 20.27 -1.49 -22.63
CA VAL A 16 21.06 -0.84 -23.70
C VAL A 16 21.62 0.45 -23.09
N ASP A 17 22.93 0.58 -23.08
CA ASP A 17 23.64 1.67 -22.40
C ASP A 17 23.12 1.88 -20.96
N GLU A 18 22.82 3.10 -20.56
CA GLU A 18 22.25 3.45 -19.24
C GLU A 18 20.70 3.43 -19.23
N ARG A 19 20.09 2.53 -20.02
CA ARG A 19 18.63 2.43 -20.17
C ARG A 19 18.15 1.01 -20.02
N ILE A 20 16.97 0.88 -19.43
CA ILE A 20 16.16 -0.34 -19.53
C ILE A 20 15.28 -0.24 -20.77
N VAL A 21 15.30 -1.27 -21.58
CA VAL A 21 14.53 -1.38 -22.82
C VAL A 21 13.52 -2.52 -22.68
N VAL A 22 12.26 -2.21 -22.90
CA VAL A 22 11.17 -3.19 -22.93
C VAL A 22 10.78 -3.46 -24.35
N LYS A 23 10.83 -4.74 -24.77
CA LYS A 23 10.46 -5.19 -26.12
C LYS A 23 9.36 -6.25 -26.04
N CYS A 24 8.53 -6.29 -27.06
CA CYS A 24 7.61 -7.38 -27.31
C CYS A 24 7.54 -7.64 -28.83
N ASN A 25 7.60 -8.90 -29.26
CA ASN A 25 7.61 -9.28 -30.68
C ASN A 25 8.62 -8.48 -31.52
N ASN A 26 9.85 -8.33 -31.01
CA ASN A 26 10.94 -7.55 -31.61
C ASN A 26 10.69 -6.04 -31.78
N LYS A 27 9.58 -5.52 -31.27
CA LYS A 27 9.32 -4.08 -31.23
C LYS A 27 9.67 -3.50 -29.87
N THR A 28 10.39 -2.37 -29.86
CA THR A 28 10.62 -1.61 -28.63
C THR A 28 9.33 -0.93 -28.22
N LEU A 29 8.83 -1.26 -27.03
CA LEU A 29 7.64 -0.65 -26.45
C LEU A 29 8.00 0.59 -25.64
N GLN A 30 9.11 0.53 -24.90
CA GLN A 30 9.52 1.60 -24.01
C GLN A 30 11.02 1.54 -23.75
N GLU A 31 11.63 2.70 -23.58
CA GLU A 31 13.01 2.87 -23.13
C GLU A 31 13.02 3.86 -21.95
N VAL A 32 13.64 3.48 -20.86
CA VAL A 32 13.67 4.30 -19.64
C VAL A 32 15.10 4.41 -19.12
N PRO A 33 15.68 5.61 -19.00
CA PRO A 33 16.96 5.81 -18.37
C PRO A 33 16.96 5.30 -16.92
N LEU A 34 18.03 4.61 -16.51
CA LEU A 34 18.16 4.05 -15.16
C LEU A 34 18.04 5.14 -14.08
N ILE A 35 18.55 6.34 -14.34
CA ILE A 35 18.45 7.49 -13.41
C ILE A 35 17.00 7.91 -13.12
N HIS A 36 16.05 7.56 -13.97
CA HIS A 36 14.62 7.85 -13.76
C HIS A 36 13.85 6.68 -13.17
N LEU A 37 14.50 5.53 -12.98
CA LEU A 37 13.91 4.34 -12.40
C LEU A 37 14.22 4.22 -10.92
N GLU A 38 13.22 3.78 -10.20
CA GLU A 38 13.31 3.44 -8.78
C GLU A 38 12.87 2.01 -8.51
N ALA A 39 11.98 1.50 -9.35
CA ALA A 39 11.52 0.13 -9.29
C ALA A 39 10.95 -0.31 -10.64
N ILE A 40 10.98 -1.60 -10.89
CA ILE A 40 10.23 -2.25 -11.97
C ILE A 40 9.23 -3.21 -11.36
N VAL A 41 8.01 -3.21 -11.87
CA VAL A 41 6.95 -4.17 -11.48
C VAL A 41 6.49 -4.91 -12.72
N ILE A 42 6.67 -6.20 -12.72
CA ILE A 42 6.18 -7.10 -13.76
C ILE A 42 4.84 -7.68 -13.30
N LEU A 43 3.81 -7.53 -14.13
CA LEU A 43 2.48 -8.10 -13.93
C LEU A 43 2.24 -9.15 -15.03
N GLY A 44 2.24 -10.41 -14.65
CA GLY A 44 2.14 -11.52 -15.58
C GLY A 44 3.49 -12.07 -16.01
N ARG A 45 3.65 -12.42 -17.28
CA ARG A 45 4.83 -13.12 -17.80
C ARG A 45 5.75 -12.16 -18.55
N ALA A 46 6.99 -12.06 -18.11
CA ALA A 46 8.03 -11.36 -18.86
C ALA A 46 9.41 -11.99 -18.59
N THR A 47 10.29 -11.86 -19.55
CA THR A 47 11.69 -12.30 -19.43
C THR A 47 12.59 -11.11 -19.13
N VAL A 48 13.51 -11.25 -18.15
CA VAL A 48 14.48 -10.21 -17.81
C VAL A 48 15.87 -10.73 -18.10
N SER A 49 16.65 -9.98 -18.85
CA SER A 49 18.03 -10.39 -19.17
C SER A 49 18.94 -10.31 -17.95
N PRO A 50 19.96 -11.19 -17.82
CA PRO A 50 20.95 -11.12 -16.74
C PRO A 50 21.66 -9.76 -16.67
N ALA A 51 21.93 -9.13 -17.80
CA ALA A 51 22.55 -7.80 -17.86
C ALA A 51 21.63 -6.71 -17.29
N ALA A 52 20.33 -6.77 -17.55
CA ALA A 52 19.36 -5.85 -16.95
C ALA A 52 19.26 -6.08 -15.42
N ILE A 53 19.21 -7.33 -14.97
CA ILE A 53 19.22 -7.69 -13.54
C ILE A 53 20.43 -7.11 -12.83
N ALA A 54 21.63 -7.31 -13.37
CA ALA A 54 22.88 -6.83 -12.77
C ALA A 54 22.90 -5.30 -12.61
N GLU A 55 22.43 -4.59 -13.64
CA GLU A 55 22.39 -3.13 -13.61
C GLU A 55 21.32 -2.59 -12.63
N LEU A 56 20.13 -3.23 -12.58
CA LEU A 56 19.09 -2.88 -11.62
C LEU A 56 19.61 -3.01 -10.17
N LEU A 57 20.28 -4.12 -9.85
CA LEU A 57 20.86 -4.34 -8.53
C LEU A 57 21.94 -3.30 -8.18
N LYS A 58 22.84 -3.00 -9.14
CA LYS A 58 23.90 -1.98 -9.00
C LYS A 58 23.32 -0.59 -8.72
N HIS A 59 22.24 -0.22 -9.40
CA HIS A 59 21.55 1.06 -9.22
C HIS A 59 20.53 1.05 -8.08
N LYS A 60 20.46 -0.03 -7.28
CA LYS A 60 19.52 -0.20 -6.17
C LYS A 60 18.03 -0.11 -6.59
N ILE A 61 17.73 -0.52 -7.80
CA ILE A 61 16.39 -0.57 -8.37
C ILE A 61 15.80 -1.96 -8.10
N SER A 62 14.68 -2.03 -7.40
CA SER A 62 14.01 -3.31 -7.12
C SER A 62 13.21 -3.80 -8.34
N LEU A 63 13.17 -5.12 -8.53
CA LEU A 63 12.37 -5.80 -9.56
C LEU A 63 11.36 -6.71 -8.89
N THR A 64 10.07 -6.37 -8.98
CA THR A 64 8.98 -7.11 -8.35
C THR A 64 8.18 -7.88 -9.38
N PHE A 65 7.82 -9.11 -9.04
CA PHE A 65 6.96 -9.99 -9.82
C PHE A 65 5.60 -10.12 -9.14
N ILE A 66 4.55 -9.88 -9.90
CA ILE A 66 3.15 -10.02 -9.51
C ILE A 66 2.47 -10.90 -10.55
N SER A 67 1.67 -11.87 -10.11
CA SER A 67 0.92 -12.74 -11.01
C SER A 67 -0.14 -11.98 -11.79
N GLU A 68 -0.67 -12.60 -12.85
CA GLU A 68 -1.80 -12.07 -13.63
C GLU A 68 -3.04 -11.76 -12.78
N ILE A 69 -3.20 -12.46 -11.65
CA ILE A 69 -4.31 -12.28 -10.71
C ILE A 69 -4.02 -11.25 -9.61
N GLY A 70 -2.86 -10.58 -9.67
CA GLY A 70 -2.47 -9.56 -8.71
C GLY A 70 -1.81 -10.10 -7.42
N GLU A 71 -1.41 -11.38 -7.38
CA GLU A 71 -0.69 -11.95 -6.25
C GLU A 71 0.80 -11.64 -6.33
N TYR A 72 1.38 -11.28 -5.21
CA TYR A 72 2.82 -11.08 -5.10
C TYR A 72 3.56 -12.41 -5.18
N LEU A 73 4.47 -12.54 -6.13
CA LEU A 73 5.29 -13.74 -6.32
C LEU A 73 6.66 -13.59 -5.65
N GLY A 74 7.29 -12.43 -5.77
CA GLY A 74 8.61 -12.18 -5.20
C GLY A 74 9.20 -10.85 -5.67
N THR A 75 10.33 -10.46 -5.06
CA THR A 75 11.09 -9.28 -5.46
C THR A 75 12.58 -9.63 -5.47
N LEU A 76 13.24 -9.26 -6.55
CA LEU A 76 14.68 -9.17 -6.59
C LEU A 76 15.06 -7.80 -6.03
N GLU A 77 15.70 -7.80 -4.88
CA GLU A 77 16.12 -6.59 -4.18
C GLU A 77 17.63 -6.48 -4.16
N PRO A 78 18.16 -5.25 -4.20
CA PRO A 78 19.58 -5.03 -3.92
C PRO A 78 19.94 -5.45 -2.50
N GLU A 79 21.23 -5.50 -2.20
CA GLU A 79 21.72 -5.81 -0.86
C GLU A 79 21.00 -4.98 0.20
N LEU A 80 20.55 -5.63 1.27
CA LEU A 80 19.91 -4.97 2.40
C LEU A 80 20.86 -3.91 3.01
N THR A 81 20.28 -2.84 3.51
CA THR A 81 21.07 -1.82 4.22
C THR A 81 21.85 -2.43 5.38
N LYS A 82 23.07 -1.94 5.57
CA LYS A 82 24.01 -2.41 6.62
C LYS A 82 23.66 -1.88 8.01
N ASN A 83 22.50 -1.22 8.19
CA ASN A 83 22.09 -0.63 9.46
C ASN A 83 21.61 -1.70 10.45
N ILE A 84 22.53 -2.31 11.17
CA ILE A 84 22.23 -3.31 12.19
C ILE A 84 21.49 -2.72 13.40
N PHE A 85 21.70 -1.44 13.73
CA PHE A 85 21.12 -0.80 14.91
C PHE A 85 19.59 -0.71 14.83
N VAL A 86 19.03 -0.47 13.65
CA VAL A 86 17.57 -0.47 13.43
C VAL A 86 16.99 -1.85 13.67
N ARG A 87 17.65 -2.91 13.19
CA ARG A 87 17.19 -4.31 13.42
C ARG A 87 17.30 -4.70 14.88
N ASP A 88 18.40 -4.37 15.55
CA ASP A 88 18.57 -4.64 16.96
C ASP A 88 17.47 -3.94 17.79
N ALA A 89 17.21 -2.67 17.54
CA ALA A 89 16.13 -1.94 18.19
C ALA A 89 14.73 -2.54 17.88
N GLN A 90 14.51 -2.96 16.63
CA GLN A 90 13.27 -3.62 16.21
C GLN A 90 13.06 -4.94 16.97
N TRP A 91 14.08 -5.79 17.08
CA TRP A 91 14.00 -7.07 17.78
C TRP A 91 13.84 -6.89 19.29
N LYS A 92 14.52 -5.92 19.90
CA LYS A 92 14.36 -5.60 21.33
C LYS A 92 12.95 -5.14 21.67
N ALA A 93 12.26 -4.47 20.74
CA ALA A 93 10.87 -4.07 20.90
C ALA A 93 9.87 -5.19 20.58
N ALA A 94 10.31 -6.39 20.19
CA ALA A 94 9.40 -7.49 19.82
C ALA A 94 8.55 -7.98 21.01
N GLY A 95 7.38 -8.52 20.70
CA GLY A 95 6.43 -9.01 21.71
C GLY A 95 5.48 -7.91 22.22
N GLU A 96 4.95 -8.08 23.43
CA GLU A 96 4.06 -7.11 24.10
C GLU A 96 4.82 -6.10 24.95
N THR A 97 5.92 -5.56 24.45
CA THR A 97 6.67 -4.51 25.13
C THR A 97 5.90 -3.18 25.12
N PRO A 98 6.16 -2.28 26.07
CA PRO A 98 5.57 -0.92 26.03
C PRO A 98 5.84 -0.20 24.72
N GLN A 99 7.02 -0.39 24.11
CA GLN A 99 7.39 0.19 22.82
C GLN A 99 6.54 -0.38 21.69
N ALA A 100 6.36 -1.71 21.61
CA ALA A 100 5.50 -2.34 20.62
C ALA A 100 4.05 -1.87 20.75
N ILE A 101 3.50 -1.87 21.95
CA ILE A 101 2.14 -1.41 22.24
C ILE A 101 1.94 0.04 21.78
N HIS A 102 2.91 0.90 22.05
CA HIS A 102 2.85 2.31 21.62
C HIS A 102 2.89 2.44 20.09
N ALA A 103 3.77 1.71 19.40
CA ALA A 103 3.84 1.70 17.93
C ALA A 103 2.51 1.21 17.34
N VAL A 104 1.93 0.12 17.86
CA VAL A 104 0.63 -0.43 17.46
C VAL A 104 -0.50 0.59 17.62
N ARG A 105 -0.54 1.31 18.77
CA ARG A 105 -1.49 2.43 18.95
C ARG A 105 -1.31 3.50 17.88
N GLY A 106 -0.07 3.80 17.50
CA GLY A 106 0.26 4.75 16.42
C GLY A 106 -0.33 4.30 15.08
N PHE A 107 -0.05 3.07 14.65
CA PHE A 107 -0.57 2.51 13.37
C PHE A 107 -2.10 2.54 13.34
N ILE A 108 -2.77 2.08 14.39
CA ILE A 108 -4.23 2.08 14.48
C ILE A 108 -4.79 3.49 14.49
N ARG A 109 -4.18 4.40 15.25
CA ARG A 109 -4.59 5.82 15.29
C ARG A 109 -4.47 6.47 13.93
N GLY A 110 -3.35 6.25 13.21
CA GLY A 110 -3.14 6.73 11.85
C GLY A 110 -4.23 6.23 10.91
N LYS A 111 -4.45 4.92 10.89
CA LYS A 111 -5.50 4.28 10.11
C LYS A 111 -6.89 4.90 10.35
N LEU A 112 -7.34 4.87 11.60
CA LEU A 112 -8.71 5.26 11.95
C LEU A 112 -8.95 6.77 11.76
N LYS A 113 -7.98 7.62 12.10
CA LYS A 113 -8.11 9.06 11.82
C LYS A 113 -8.13 9.34 10.33
N ASN A 114 -7.37 8.62 9.51
CA ASN A 114 -7.39 8.78 8.06
C ASN A 114 -8.67 8.22 7.42
N TYR A 115 -9.27 7.16 7.97
CA TYR A 115 -10.63 6.74 7.62
C TYR A 115 -11.63 7.87 7.89
N ARG A 116 -11.62 8.42 9.11
CA ARG A 116 -12.51 9.52 9.48
C ARG A 116 -12.30 10.76 8.60
N TYR A 117 -11.05 11.11 8.29
CA TYR A 117 -10.70 12.20 7.37
C TYR A 117 -11.28 11.96 5.96
N SER A 118 -11.16 10.75 5.42
CA SER A 118 -11.72 10.38 4.13
C SER A 118 -13.25 10.54 4.10
N LEU A 119 -13.94 10.03 5.13
CA LEU A 119 -15.39 10.19 5.26
C LEU A 119 -15.78 11.66 5.39
N TYR A 120 -15.10 12.43 6.22
CA TYR A 120 -15.36 13.87 6.41
C TYR A 120 -15.22 14.65 5.11
N LYS A 121 -14.14 14.42 4.34
CA LYS A 121 -13.97 15.07 3.03
C LYS A 121 -15.09 14.68 2.05
N THR A 122 -15.47 13.41 2.02
CA THR A 122 -16.54 12.96 1.14
C THR A 122 -17.87 13.59 1.51
N GLN A 123 -18.23 13.66 2.80
CA GLN A 123 -19.45 14.30 3.28
C GLN A 123 -19.47 15.80 2.99
N GLY A 124 -18.31 16.47 3.03
CA GLY A 124 -18.21 17.89 2.66
C GLY A 124 -18.52 18.18 1.19
N HIS A 125 -18.32 17.19 0.30
CA HIS A 125 -18.70 17.28 -1.11
C HIS A 125 -20.11 16.74 -1.41
N TYR A 126 -20.62 15.84 -0.57
CA TYR A 126 -21.89 15.13 -0.75
C TYR A 126 -22.63 15.11 0.59
N SER A 127 -23.30 16.22 0.90
CA SER A 127 -23.97 16.46 2.19
C SER A 127 -25.16 15.51 2.45
N GLU A 128 -25.71 14.91 1.39
CA GLU A 128 -26.80 13.93 1.45
C GLU A 128 -26.37 12.57 2.02
N LEU A 129 -25.06 12.27 2.07
CA LEU A 129 -24.58 11.00 2.60
C LEU A 129 -24.66 10.96 4.13
N ASN A 130 -25.12 9.84 4.67
CA ASN A 130 -25.21 9.64 6.12
C ASN A 130 -23.93 8.97 6.67
N LEU A 131 -22.81 9.72 6.72
CA LEU A 131 -21.50 9.22 7.18
C LEU A 131 -21.18 9.56 8.63
N GLN A 132 -21.93 10.48 9.24
CA GLN A 132 -21.69 10.97 10.60
C GLN A 132 -21.72 9.86 11.67
N PRO A 133 -22.64 8.87 11.66
CA PRO A 133 -22.61 7.78 12.62
C PRO A 133 -21.30 6.99 12.61
N ALA A 134 -20.80 6.65 11.40
CA ALA A 134 -19.53 5.94 11.25
C ALA A 134 -18.34 6.76 11.78
N MET A 135 -18.29 8.07 11.46
CA MET A 135 -17.26 8.98 11.96
C MET A 135 -17.28 9.07 13.50
N THR A 136 -18.46 9.07 14.11
CA THR A 136 -18.61 9.10 15.58
C THR A 136 -18.10 7.80 16.21
N ILE A 137 -18.46 6.63 15.65
CA ILE A 137 -17.96 5.33 16.11
C ILE A 137 -16.43 5.30 16.03
N ILE A 138 -15.86 5.69 14.89
CA ILE A 138 -14.40 5.73 14.69
C ILE A 138 -13.75 6.65 15.72
N GLN A 139 -14.29 7.85 15.96
CA GLN A 139 -13.74 8.78 16.97
C GLN A 139 -13.78 8.18 18.38
N ASN A 140 -14.89 7.51 18.75
CA ASN A 140 -15.01 6.85 20.05
C ASN A 140 -13.99 5.72 20.21
N VAL A 141 -13.71 4.97 19.15
CA VAL A 141 -12.65 3.94 19.14
C VAL A 141 -11.28 4.57 19.32
N VAL A 142 -10.98 5.65 18.59
CA VAL A 142 -9.70 6.39 18.73
C VAL A 142 -9.48 6.88 20.17
N ASN A 143 -10.52 7.37 20.84
CA ASN A 143 -10.45 7.84 22.22
C ASN A 143 -10.16 6.71 23.24
N LYS A 144 -10.50 5.46 22.89
CA LYS A 144 -10.23 4.28 23.74
C LYS A 144 -8.82 3.74 23.59
N LEU A 145 -8.08 4.06 22.52
CA LEU A 145 -6.77 3.48 22.24
C LEU A 145 -5.76 3.65 23.39
N ASN A 146 -5.76 4.81 24.05
CA ASN A 146 -4.83 5.08 25.16
C ASN A 146 -5.17 4.33 26.46
N LYS A 147 -6.35 3.73 26.54
CA LYS A 147 -6.83 3.00 27.74
C LYS A 147 -6.56 1.50 27.67
N VAL A 148 -5.90 1.05 26.61
CA VAL A 148 -5.70 -0.38 26.34
C VAL A 148 -4.22 -0.67 26.22
N ASP A 149 -3.71 -1.63 27.00
CA ASP A 149 -2.29 -1.95 27.15
C ASP A 149 -1.93 -3.37 26.67
N ASN A 150 -2.74 -3.96 25.81
CA ASN A 150 -2.44 -5.24 25.17
C ASN A 150 -2.81 -5.23 23.70
N ILE A 151 -2.02 -5.91 22.88
CA ILE A 151 -2.14 -5.89 21.42
C ILE A 151 -3.44 -6.54 20.93
N ASN A 152 -3.94 -7.58 21.60
CA ASN A 152 -5.17 -8.25 21.19
C ASN A 152 -6.40 -7.33 21.32
N SER A 153 -6.50 -6.60 22.43
CA SER A 153 -7.58 -5.60 22.60
C SER A 153 -7.44 -4.44 21.62
N LEU A 154 -6.21 -4.01 21.32
CA LEU A 154 -5.96 -2.99 20.28
C LEU A 154 -6.40 -3.47 18.90
N ARG A 155 -6.17 -4.74 18.55
CA ARG A 155 -6.72 -5.37 17.32
C ARG A 155 -8.26 -5.36 17.30
N GLY A 156 -8.89 -5.65 18.44
CA GLY A 156 -10.35 -5.55 18.58
C GLY A 156 -10.87 -4.13 18.29
N LEU A 157 -10.20 -3.11 18.82
CA LEU A 157 -10.54 -1.71 18.54
C LEU A 157 -10.31 -1.35 17.07
N GLU A 158 -9.19 -1.80 16.48
CA GLU A 158 -8.92 -1.63 15.04
C GLU A 158 -10.04 -2.24 14.19
N GLY A 159 -10.45 -3.47 14.51
CA GLY A 159 -11.54 -4.16 13.83
C GLY A 159 -12.87 -3.43 13.93
N ALA A 160 -13.23 -2.92 15.12
CA ALA A 160 -14.44 -2.13 15.32
C ALA A 160 -14.45 -0.83 14.49
N GLY A 161 -13.34 -0.11 14.48
CA GLY A 161 -13.22 1.10 13.65
C GLY A 161 -13.23 0.80 12.16
N SER A 162 -12.62 -0.29 11.73
CA SER A 162 -12.64 -0.76 10.34
C SER A 162 -14.05 -1.18 9.91
N ALA A 163 -14.78 -1.89 10.76
CA ALA A 163 -16.18 -2.27 10.51
C ALA A 163 -17.07 -1.04 10.29
N ALA A 164 -16.91 0.01 11.09
CA ALA A 164 -17.64 1.26 10.92
C ALA A 164 -17.35 1.94 9.58
N TYR A 165 -16.08 1.98 9.16
CA TYR A 165 -15.68 2.55 7.87
C TYR A 165 -16.24 1.75 6.68
N PHE A 166 -16.02 0.43 6.67
CA PHE A 166 -16.49 -0.42 5.57
C PHE A 166 -18.01 -0.59 5.55
N GLY A 167 -18.69 -0.43 6.69
CA GLY A 167 -20.16 -0.44 6.78
C GLY A 167 -20.83 0.67 5.98
N VAL A 168 -20.13 1.79 5.76
CA VAL A 168 -20.64 2.91 4.94
C VAL A 168 -19.98 2.99 3.57
N PHE A 169 -19.08 2.07 3.23
CA PHE A 169 -18.26 2.16 2.01
C PHE A 169 -19.12 2.19 0.73
N ASN A 170 -20.24 1.47 0.69
CA ASN A 170 -21.17 1.51 -0.45
C ASN A 170 -21.78 2.89 -0.68
N GLN A 171 -21.93 3.72 0.36
CA GLN A 171 -22.40 5.10 0.17
C GLN A 171 -21.36 5.98 -0.56
N LEU A 172 -20.07 5.59 -0.51
CA LEU A 172 -18.99 6.30 -1.22
C LEU A 172 -18.93 5.94 -2.71
N ILE A 173 -19.55 4.80 -3.09
CA ILE A 173 -19.64 4.32 -4.47
C ILE A 173 -20.88 4.93 -5.11
N ARG A 174 -20.69 5.82 -6.11
CA ARG A 174 -21.76 6.53 -6.78
C ARG A 174 -22.00 6.05 -8.22
N ALA A 175 -21.05 5.29 -8.77
CA ALA A 175 -21.19 4.70 -10.09
C ALA A 175 -22.05 3.44 -10.04
N GLU A 176 -22.98 3.33 -10.97
CA GLU A 176 -23.78 2.13 -11.16
C GLU A 176 -22.95 0.91 -11.54
N GLY A 177 -23.41 -0.27 -11.18
CA GLY A 177 -22.76 -1.54 -11.50
C GLY A 177 -21.62 -1.95 -10.57
N PHE A 178 -21.30 -1.13 -9.55
CA PHE A 178 -20.34 -1.45 -8.52
C PHE A 178 -20.98 -1.57 -7.14
N VAL A 179 -20.69 -2.66 -6.46
CA VAL A 179 -21.13 -2.91 -5.08
C VAL A 179 -19.96 -3.51 -4.31
N PHE A 180 -19.67 -2.93 -3.15
CA PHE A 180 -18.74 -3.50 -2.20
C PHE A 180 -19.44 -4.54 -1.33
N LYS A 181 -18.97 -5.78 -1.39
CA LYS A 181 -19.39 -6.88 -0.49
C LYS A 181 -18.39 -7.04 0.65
N PRO A 182 -18.74 -7.75 1.74
CA PRO A 182 -17.77 -8.07 2.78
C PRO A 182 -16.48 -8.67 2.20
N ARG A 183 -15.33 -8.29 2.80
CA ARG A 183 -14.02 -8.70 2.30
C ARG A 183 -13.93 -10.20 2.11
N HIS A 184 -13.60 -10.62 0.89
CA HIS A 184 -13.43 -12.01 0.50
C HIS A 184 -12.14 -12.22 -0.29
N ARG A 185 -11.48 -13.34 -0.10
CA ARG A 185 -10.30 -13.77 -0.86
C ARG A 185 -10.46 -15.22 -1.30
N PRO A 186 -10.43 -15.50 -2.59
CA PRO A 186 -10.30 -14.55 -3.72
C PRO A 186 -11.50 -13.58 -3.82
N ALA A 187 -11.34 -12.48 -4.56
CA ALA A 187 -12.37 -11.44 -4.70
C ALA A 187 -13.59 -11.95 -5.49
N ILE A 188 -14.80 -11.67 -5.00
CA ILE A 188 -16.08 -12.06 -5.61
C ILE A 188 -16.90 -10.85 -6.11
N ASP A 189 -16.32 -9.67 -6.06
CA ASP A 189 -16.85 -8.42 -6.64
C ASP A 189 -15.72 -7.53 -7.12
N SER A 190 -16.04 -6.58 -7.97
CA SER A 190 -15.08 -5.69 -8.62
C SER A 190 -14.33 -4.80 -7.64
N VAL A 191 -15.01 -4.32 -6.59
CA VAL A 191 -14.41 -3.43 -5.59
C VAL A 191 -13.38 -4.18 -4.74
N ASN A 192 -13.71 -5.41 -4.30
CA ASN A 192 -12.75 -6.28 -3.60
C ASN A 192 -11.57 -6.67 -4.50
N SER A 193 -11.80 -6.87 -5.81
CA SER A 193 -10.72 -7.11 -6.78
C SER A 193 -9.74 -5.94 -6.82
N LEU A 194 -10.24 -4.70 -6.94
CA LEU A 194 -9.42 -3.48 -6.89
C LEU A 194 -8.72 -3.30 -5.54
N MET A 195 -9.40 -3.57 -4.43
CA MET A 195 -8.78 -3.49 -3.09
C MET A 195 -7.64 -4.49 -2.93
N ASN A 196 -7.83 -5.75 -3.35
CA ASN A 196 -6.79 -6.77 -3.26
C ASN A 196 -5.57 -6.37 -4.09
N PHE A 197 -5.78 -5.90 -5.33
CA PHE A 197 -4.71 -5.44 -6.19
C PHE A 197 -4.02 -4.19 -5.64
N GLY A 198 -4.76 -3.14 -5.29
CA GLY A 198 -4.21 -1.89 -4.76
C GLY A 198 -3.44 -2.07 -3.45
N TYR A 199 -3.96 -2.91 -2.53
CA TYR A 199 -3.24 -3.21 -1.29
C TYR A 199 -1.99 -4.06 -1.51
N THR A 200 -1.94 -4.89 -2.56
CA THR A 200 -0.71 -5.59 -2.94
C THR A 200 0.37 -4.60 -3.41
N LEU A 201 -0.02 -3.60 -4.21
CA LEU A 201 0.90 -2.53 -4.64
C LEU A 201 1.39 -1.68 -3.45
N LEU A 202 0.46 -1.24 -2.59
CA LEU A 202 0.80 -0.43 -1.41
C LEU A 202 1.73 -1.19 -0.45
N ARG A 203 1.42 -2.48 -0.17
CA ARG A 203 2.27 -3.31 0.68
C ARG A 203 3.70 -3.38 0.13
N ARG A 204 3.86 -3.58 -1.19
CA ARG A 204 5.16 -3.62 -1.83
C ARG A 204 5.91 -2.29 -1.70
N ASP A 205 5.25 -1.17 -1.96
CA ASP A 205 5.90 0.15 -1.86
C ASP A 205 6.32 0.46 -0.41
N VAL A 206 5.49 0.13 0.56
CA VAL A 206 5.82 0.26 2.00
C VAL A 206 6.94 -0.71 2.40
N GLN A 207 6.94 -1.95 1.90
CA GLN A 207 8.03 -2.91 2.15
C GLN A 207 9.36 -2.39 1.60
N SER A 208 9.38 -1.80 0.41
CA SER A 208 10.58 -1.17 -0.15
C SER A 208 11.11 -0.06 0.77
N ALA A 209 10.23 0.80 1.29
CA ALA A 209 10.61 1.84 2.25
C ALA A 209 11.19 1.26 3.56
N ILE A 210 10.60 0.18 4.08
CA ILE A 210 11.07 -0.55 5.27
C ILE A 210 12.48 -1.11 5.03
N ASN A 211 12.72 -1.71 3.86
CA ASN A 211 14.02 -2.27 3.48
C ASN A 211 15.09 -1.19 3.32
N ILE A 212 14.74 -0.03 2.73
CA ILE A 212 15.65 1.13 2.62
C ILE A 212 16.11 1.63 3.99
N VAL A 213 15.21 1.63 4.99
CA VAL A 213 15.53 2.09 6.35
C VAL A 213 16.35 1.04 7.13
N GLY A 214 16.20 -0.23 6.80
CA GLY A 214 16.98 -1.33 7.38
C GLY A 214 16.25 -2.22 8.35
N PHE A 215 14.95 -2.16 8.37
CA PHE A 215 14.12 -3.08 9.15
C PHE A 215 14.07 -4.50 8.56
N ASP A 216 13.73 -5.47 9.39
CA ASP A 216 13.24 -6.76 8.96
C ASP A 216 11.72 -6.62 8.63
N PRO A 217 11.29 -6.82 7.37
CA PRO A 217 9.90 -6.64 6.99
C PRO A 217 8.95 -7.68 7.61
N TYR A 218 9.47 -8.83 8.07
CA TYR A 218 8.65 -9.90 8.64
C TYR A 218 8.30 -9.65 10.11
N LEU A 219 9.13 -8.93 10.85
CA LEU A 219 8.89 -8.62 12.26
C LEU A 219 7.99 -7.40 12.41
N GLY A 220 6.68 -7.60 12.45
CA GLY A 220 5.67 -6.60 12.78
C GLY A 220 5.22 -6.70 14.25
N TYR A 221 4.38 -5.74 14.66
CA TYR A 221 3.87 -5.61 16.02
C TYR A 221 2.35 -5.78 16.11
N LEU A 222 1.61 -5.21 15.16
CA LEU A 222 0.14 -5.29 15.13
C LEU A 222 -0.34 -6.62 14.56
N HIS A 223 0.18 -7.03 13.42
CA HIS A 223 -0.25 -8.25 12.76
C HIS A 223 0.44 -9.47 13.37
N VAL A 224 -0.35 -10.55 13.59
CA VAL A 224 0.18 -11.83 14.10
C VAL A 224 1.28 -12.35 13.19
N GLN A 225 2.41 -12.69 13.76
CA GLN A 225 3.52 -13.31 13.04
C GLN A 225 3.08 -14.67 12.46
N ARG A 226 3.32 -14.85 11.18
CA ARG A 226 3.07 -16.09 10.44
C ARG A 226 4.17 -16.28 9.42
N TYR A 227 4.52 -17.53 9.16
CA TYR A 227 5.50 -17.86 8.13
C TYR A 227 5.18 -17.16 6.80
N GLY A 228 6.17 -16.49 6.20
CA GLY A 228 6.05 -15.77 4.94
C GLY A 228 5.27 -14.44 4.98
N ARG A 229 4.75 -14.03 6.15
CA ARG A 229 4.00 -12.78 6.27
C ARG A 229 4.90 -11.60 6.60
N VAL A 230 4.95 -10.59 5.72
CA VAL A 230 5.69 -9.34 5.93
C VAL A 230 4.96 -8.42 6.92
N GLY A 231 5.01 -8.78 8.21
CA GLY A 231 4.20 -8.19 9.28
C GLY A 231 4.34 -6.68 9.38
N LEU A 232 5.58 -6.16 9.36
CA LEU A 232 5.83 -4.73 9.51
C LEU A 232 5.30 -3.91 8.32
N ALA A 233 5.38 -4.47 7.10
CA ALA A 233 4.81 -3.80 5.93
C ALA A 233 3.28 -3.68 6.04
N PHE A 234 2.60 -4.72 6.58
CA PHE A 234 1.18 -4.66 6.86
C PHE A 234 0.84 -3.66 7.97
N ASP A 235 1.67 -3.55 9.01
CA ASP A 235 1.46 -2.62 10.11
C ASP A 235 1.57 -1.16 9.63
N LEU A 236 2.66 -0.83 8.96
CA LEU A 236 2.93 0.54 8.52
C LEU A 236 1.98 1.00 7.41
N MET A 237 1.56 0.10 6.51
CA MET A 237 0.63 0.46 5.44
C MET A 237 -0.77 0.83 5.94
N GLU A 238 -1.14 0.49 7.19
CA GLU A 238 -2.45 0.83 7.74
C GLU A 238 -2.74 2.34 7.67
N GLU A 239 -1.73 3.17 7.88
CA GLU A 239 -1.85 4.64 7.83
C GLU A 239 -2.18 5.16 6.43
N PHE A 240 -1.87 4.41 5.38
CA PHE A 240 -1.96 4.82 3.99
C PHE A 240 -3.16 4.23 3.23
N ARG A 241 -3.85 3.22 3.78
CA ARG A 241 -4.92 2.49 3.06
C ARG A 241 -5.98 3.43 2.49
N ALA A 242 -6.63 4.22 3.33
CA ALA A 242 -7.67 5.16 2.89
C ALA A 242 -7.11 6.27 2.01
N LEU A 243 -5.92 6.78 2.36
CA LEU A 243 -5.34 7.94 1.69
C LEU A 243 -4.86 7.62 0.27
N VAL A 244 -4.39 6.40 0.03
CA VAL A 244 -3.82 5.98 -1.25
C VAL A 244 -4.78 5.05 -1.99
N VAL A 245 -5.00 3.83 -1.49
CA VAL A 245 -5.71 2.79 -2.24
C VAL A 245 -7.19 3.07 -2.34
N ASP A 246 -7.88 3.28 -1.20
CA ASP A 246 -9.34 3.48 -1.22
C ASP A 246 -9.70 4.74 -2.01
N SER A 247 -8.89 5.81 -1.88
CA SER A 247 -9.10 7.04 -2.65
C SER A 247 -8.91 6.83 -4.16
N VAL A 248 -7.95 5.98 -4.58
CA VAL A 248 -7.76 5.63 -5.99
C VAL A 248 -8.91 4.80 -6.52
N ILE A 249 -9.40 3.84 -5.73
CA ILE A 249 -10.54 3.00 -6.10
C ILE A 249 -11.79 3.86 -6.31
N LEU A 250 -12.13 4.71 -5.34
CA LEU A 250 -13.28 5.59 -5.43
C LEU A 250 -13.16 6.57 -6.60
N ASN A 251 -11.96 7.11 -6.86
CA ASN A 251 -11.70 7.95 -8.02
C ASN A 251 -11.90 7.18 -9.34
N ALA A 252 -11.35 5.96 -9.45
CA ALA A 252 -11.45 5.14 -10.64
C ALA A 252 -12.91 4.80 -11.00
N ILE A 253 -13.70 4.43 -9.99
CA ILE A 253 -15.09 4.00 -10.15
C ILE A 253 -15.99 5.22 -10.38
N ASN A 254 -15.96 6.19 -9.46
CA ASN A 254 -16.91 7.30 -9.46
C ASN A 254 -16.73 8.27 -10.64
N ASN A 255 -15.54 8.35 -11.21
CA ASN A 255 -15.26 9.13 -12.43
C ASN A 255 -15.34 8.26 -13.71
N ARG A 256 -15.86 7.01 -13.60
CA ARG A 256 -16.04 6.09 -14.73
C ARG A 256 -14.76 5.84 -15.56
N ILE A 257 -13.59 5.93 -14.91
CA ILE A 257 -12.30 5.56 -15.53
C ILE A 257 -12.24 4.03 -15.65
N LEU A 258 -12.79 3.33 -14.66
CA LEU A 258 -13.10 1.91 -14.72
C LEU A 258 -14.60 1.71 -14.70
N THR A 259 -15.06 0.79 -15.53
CA THR A 259 -16.45 0.38 -15.70
C THR A 259 -16.61 -1.10 -15.36
N PRO A 260 -17.82 -1.64 -15.17
CA PRO A 260 -18.01 -3.07 -14.97
C PRO A 260 -17.42 -3.93 -16.11
N ASN A 261 -17.33 -3.40 -17.35
CA ASN A 261 -16.74 -4.09 -18.49
C ASN A 261 -15.23 -4.31 -18.40
N ASP A 262 -14.56 -3.59 -17.48
CA ASP A 262 -13.12 -3.79 -17.21
C ASP A 262 -12.84 -5.00 -16.30
N PHE A 263 -13.90 -5.76 -15.94
CA PHE A 263 -13.78 -6.92 -15.06
C PHE A 263 -14.32 -8.16 -15.76
N THR A 264 -13.66 -9.29 -15.48
CA THR A 264 -14.08 -10.62 -15.91
C THR A 264 -14.41 -11.47 -14.69
N VAL A 265 -15.44 -12.31 -14.81
CA VAL A 265 -15.82 -13.28 -13.78
C VAL A 265 -15.42 -14.67 -14.26
N GLU A 266 -14.63 -15.37 -13.48
CA GLU A 266 -14.22 -16.74 -13.79
C GLU A 266 -15.41 -17.70 -13.52
N PRO A 267 -15.90 -18.44 -14.54
CA PRO A 267 -17.18 -19.13 -14.43
C PRO A 267 -17.28 -20.18 -13.31
N LEU A 268 -16.18 -20.87 -12.99
CA LEU A 268 -16.19 -21.95 -12.01
C LEU A 268 -15.96 -21.47 -10.56
N SER A 269 -15.14 -20.43 -10.39
CA SER A 269 -14.74 -19.94 -9.06
C SER A 269 -15.48 -18.70 -8.62
N ASN A 270 -16.23 -18.04 -9.54
CA ASN A 270 -16.82 -16.70 -9.35
C ASN A 270 -15.80 -15.62 -8.98
N VAL A 271 -14.52 -15.86 -9.22
CA VAL A 271 -13.46 -14.89 -8.96
C VAL A 271 -13.55 -13.74 -9.95
N VAL A 272 -13.61 -12.53 -9.44
CA VAL A 272 -13.63 -11.31 -10.24
C VAL A 272 -12.22 -10.80 -10.45
N ARG A 273 -11.83 -10.62 -11.69
CA ARG A 273 -10.50 -10.16 -12.11
C ARG A 273 -10.59 -8.87 -12.92
N LEU A 274 -9.63 -7.99 -12.70
CA LEU A 274 -9.47 -6.79 -13.51
C LEU A 274 -8.80 -7.16 -14.85
N SER A 275 -9.36 -6.70 -15.97
CA SER A 275 -8.81 -6.90 -17.30
C SER A 275 -7.42 -6.26 -17.46
N GLU A 276 -6.69 -6.62 -18.49
CA GLU A 276 -5.38 -6.01 -18.79
C GLU A 276 -5.50 -4.49 -18.97
N GLY A 277 -6.48 -4.03 -19.74
CA GLY A 277 -6.76 -2.60 -19.90
C GLY A 277 -7.09 -1.90 -18.61
N GLY A 278 -7.99 -2.51 -17.80
CA GLY A 278 -8.36 -2.00 -16.49
C GLY A 278 -7.17 -1.92 -15.53
N ARG A 279 -6.28 -2.94 -15.53
CA ARG A 279 -5.03 -2.90 -14.73
C ARG A 279 -4.15 -1.71 -15.11
N LYS A 280 -3.98 -1.46 -16.40
CA LYS A 280 -3.18 -0.35 -16.92
C LYS A 280 -3.72 0.99 -16.45
N GLU A 281 -5.03 1.21 -16.54
CA GLU A 281 -5.65 2.46 -16.07
C GLU A 281 -5.56 2.60 -14.54
N PHE A 282 -5.83 1.53 -13.78
CA PHE A 282 -5.68 1.55 -12.33
C PHE A 282 -4.24 1.88 -11.89
N LEU A 283 -3.24 1.30 -12.54
CA LEU A 283 -1.82 1.58 -12.28
C LEU A 283 -1.46 3.05 -12.53
N LYS A 284 -1.96 3.65 -13.62
CA LYS A 284 -1.76 5.09 -13.88
C LYS A 284 -2.33 5.96 -12.75
N LEU A 285 -3.52 5.64 -12.27
CA LEU A 285 -4.16 6.35 -11.16
C LEU A 285 -3.39 6.16 -9.84
N TYR A 286 -2.95 4.93 -9.57
CA TYR A 286 -2.16 4.60 -8.39
C TYR A 286 -0.83 5.37 -8.38
N GLU A 287 -0.08 5.37 -9.50
CA GLU A 287 1.17 6.13 -9.63
C GLU A 287 0.92 7.64 -9.51
N LYS A 288 -0.10 8.17 -10.17
CA LYS A 288 -0.48 9.59 -10.04
C LYS A 288 -0.76 9.96 -8.58
N LYS A 289 -1.47 9.08 -7.85
CA LYS A 289 -1.75 9.27 -6.43
C LYS A 289 -0.47 9.22 -5.60
N LYS A 290 0.38 8.23 -5.82
CA LYS A 290 1.63 8.05 -5.11
C LYS A 290 2.59 9.25 -5.28
N GLN A 291 2.59 9.87 -6.46
CA GLN A 291 3.39 11.06 -6.78
C GLN A 291 2.71 12.38 -6.38
N SER A 292 1.45 12.36 -5.94
CA SER A 292 0.79 13.59 -5.51
C SER A 292 1.38 14.11 -4.21
N GLU A 293 1.55 15.42 -4.13
CA GLU A 293 2.15 16.12 -2.98
C GLU A 293 1.11 16.48 -1.93
N PHE A 294 1.56 16.48 -0.69
CA PHE A 294 0.83 17.01 0.46
C PHE A 294 1.82 17.56 1.50
N LYS A 295 1.34 18.39 2.42
CA LYS A 295 2.15 18.83 3.57
C LYS A 295 2.13 17.75 4.63
N HIS A 296 3.28 17.13 4.88
CA HIS A 296 3.42 16.08 5.90
C HIS A 296 3.26 16.69 7.30
N PRO A 297 2.30 16.18 8.12
CA PRO A 297 1.95 16.84 9.39
C PRO A 297 3.06 16.82 10.44
N VAL A 298 3.95 15.83 10.39
CA VAL A 298 5.05 15.66 11.38
C VAL A 298 6.29 16.44 10.95
N VAL A 299 6.73 16.29 9.70
CA VAL A 299 7.97 16.96 9.24
C VAL A 299 7.74 18.38 8.70
N GLY A 300 6.48 18.78 8.53
CA GLY A 300 6.10 20.16 8.20
C GLY A 300 6.38 20.61 6.75
N ARG A 301 7.03 19.79 5.93
CA ARG A 301 7.35 20.07 4.53
C ARG A 301 6.41 19.37 3.54
N LYS A 302 6.37 19.86 2.30
CA LYS A 302 5.72 19.14 1.20
C LYS A 302 6.51 17.87 0.87
N CYS A 303 5.79 16.80 0.64
CA CYS A 303 6.34 15.54 0.15
C CYS A 303 5.26 14.78 -0.63
N THR A 304 5.68 13.82 -1.45
CA THR A 304 4.80 12.87 -2.10
C THR A 304 4.38 11.75 -1.14
N TYR A 305 3.29 11.01 -1.45
CA TYR A 305 2.95 9.81 -0.67
C TYR A 305 4.07 8.78 -0.70
N ARG A 306 4.79 8.69 -1.81
CA ARG A 306 5.95 7.83 -1.91
C ARG A 306 7.04 8.18 -0.88
N GLU A 307 7.43 9.45 -0.80
CA GLU A 307 8.39 9.90 0.22
C GLU A 307 7.84 9.69 1.63
N ALA A 308 6.53 9.82 1.83
CA ALA A 308 5.90 9.62 3.12
C ALA A 308 6.01 8.17 3.62
N PHE A 309 6.03 7.16 2.76
CA PHE A 309 6.27 5.77 3.17
C PHE A 309 7.64 5.64 3.87
N GLU A 310 8.67 6.22 3.27
CA GLU A 310 10.02 6.22 3.85
C GLU A 310 10.12 7.10 5.10
N ILE A 311 9.47 8.28 5.10
CA ILE A 311 9.44 9.16 6.28
C ILE A 311 8.83 8.43 7.48
N GLN A 312 7.71 7.73 7.30
CA GLN A 312 7.07 6.99 8.40
C GLN A 312 7.93 5.82 8.88
N ALA A 313 8.59 5.09 7.96
CA ALA A 313 9.56 4.06 8.34
C ALA A 313 10.74 4.65 9.14
N ARG A 314 11.29 5.80 8.75
CA ARG A 314 12.35 6.50 9.48
C ARG A 314 11.90 7.02 10.85
N LEU A 315 10.68 7.52 10.96
CA LEU A 315 10.09 7.95 12.24
C LEU A 315 9.90 6.76 13.18
N LEU A 316 9.49 5.61 12.66
CA LEU A 316 9.42 4.38 13.44
C LEU A 316 10.82 3.95 13.92
N ALA A 317 11.83 3.99 13.05
CA ALA A 317 13.21 3.67 13.42
C ALA A 317 13.72 4.58 14.56
N LYS A 318 13.53 5.89 14.40
CA LYS A 318 13.89 6.87 15.45
C LYS A 318 13.22 6.59 16.78
N TYR A 319 11.94 6.25 16.76
CA TYR A 319 11.21 5.89 17.97
C TYR A 319 11.78 4.62 18.62
N LEU A 320 12.02 3.57 17.86
CA LEU A 320 12.53 2.31 18.40
C LEU A 320 13.98 2.44 18.91
N MET A 321 14.79 3.29 18.29
CA MET A 321 16.15 3.60 18.76
C MET A 321 16.19 4.59 19.94
N GLY A 322 15.04 5.12 20.39
CA GLY A 322 14.96 6.07 21.50
C GLY A 322 15.37 7.50 21.14
N GLU A 323 15.45 7.85 19.84
CA GLU A 323 15.74 9.21 19.38
C GLU A 323 14.53 10.16 19.51
N ILE A 324 13.33 9.61 19.58
CA ILE A 324 12.08 10.34 19.84
C ILE A 324 11.21 9.55 20.83
N ASP A 325 10.47 10.23 21.68
CA ASP A 325 9.69 9.62 22.77
C ASP A 325 8.45 8.87 22.28
N GLN A 326 7.92 9.23 21.12
CA GLN A 326 6.68 8.69 20.59
C GLN A 326 6.75 8.48 19.09
N TYR A 327 6.16 7.38 18.62
CA TYR A 327 5.93 7.20 17.19
C TYR A 327 4.77 8.10 16.72
N PRO A 328 5.03 9.11 15.87
CA PRO A 328 4.00 10.01 15.36
C PRO A 328 3.40 9.46 14.06
N PRO A 329 2.17 8.90 14.09
CA PRO A 329 1.53 8.38 12.88
C PRO A 329 1.19 9.49 11.88
N LEU A 330 1.13 9.13 10.60
CA LEU A 330 0.61 10.02 9.56
C LEU A 330 -0.90 10.21 9.75
N VAL A 331 -1.32 11.42 10.05
CA VAL A 331 -2.73 11.81 10.19
C VAL A 331 -2.97 13.09 9.41
N LEU A 332 -3.79 13.04 8.37
CA LEU A 332 -4.24 14.23 7.66
C LEU A 332 -5.39 14.94 8.43
N LYS A 333 -5.49 16.26 8.23
CA LYS A 333 -6.47 17.13 8.89
C LYS A 333 -7.39 17.79 7.88
#